data_9a552f677ef0a618951e0a975bb6c0ea
#
_entry.id   9a552f677ef0a618951e0a975bb6c0ea
#
_cell.length_a   1.000
_cell.length_b   1.000
_cell.length_c   1.000
_cell.angle_alpha   90.00
_cell.angle_beta   90.00
_cell.angle_gamma   90.00
#
_symmetry.space_group_name_H-M   'P 1'
#
loop_
_entity.id
_entity.type
_entity.pdbx_description
1 polymer ?
#
loop_
_entity_poly.entity_id
_entity_poly.type
_entity_poly.pdbx_seq_one_letter_code
_entity_poly.pdbx_strand_id
1 'polypeptide(L)'
;MKKLIIAVAALCVASCAFADEDDVPEGVNKVVLKIASVETPSTRAEKWNPPQVPVSAKALPFSESDIQSASPEEALKMDRANRQTRYENNRMMAEIGLRQYRDAMAHYKGTKAKLEGTAFGHQILVAVDKFAGAAGECFDPDCIEFFHNMDAIGEAEEALLVSGKKSEEDLMTAPYFIKLIFDNPQTKPMQGHVAGTEMKRTTVTVGLTYQVQALSGKMITSGNIKKEKSERETSMGGVDEKALVVDAIDEALKEAAKRINSYFVAKAKIKVIPAKKDKDFDADSATLEIDGVSCEIGDEISLLRGRHTITVDLDGYKQVGSIRFDIKKSGDIKIKVKKVEEKKEEE
;
A
#
# COMPACT_ATOMS: atom_id res chain seq x y z
N MET A 1 8.87 9.00 42.28
CA MET A 1 8.06 8.23 41.33
C MET A 1 7.46 9.06 40.18
N LYS A 2 8.00 10.25 39.83
CA LYS A 2 7.51 11.11 38.71
C LYS A 2 8.45 11.18 37.50
N LYS A 3 9.59 10.45 37.50
CA LYS A 3 10.59 10.48 36.43
C LYS A 3 10.58 9.25 35.47
N LEU A 4 9.72 8.26 35.75
CA LEU A 4 9.67 7.02 34.94
C LEU A 4 8.60 7.05 33.83
N ILE A 5 7.68 8.01 33.85
CA ILE A 5 6.57 8.08 32.87
C ILE A 5 6.97 8.84 31.61
N ILE A 6 8.03 9.65 31.65
CA ILE A 6 8.47 10.44 30.49
C ILE A 6 9.35 9.64 29.52
N ALA A 7 10.00 8.57 29.98
CA ALA A 7 10.87 7.76 29.13
C ALA A 7 10.13 6.82 28.16
N VAL A 8 8.88 6.45 28.45
CA VAL A 8 8.09 5.55 27.59
C VAL A 8 7.42 6.28 26.44
N ALA A 9 7.10 7.57 26.61
CA ALA A 9 6.51 8.38 25.54
C ALA A 9 7.55 8.82 24.49
N ALA A 10 8.83 8.93 24.85
CA ALA A 10 9.90 9.31 23.93
C ALA A 10 10.38 8.17 23.03
N LEU A 11 10.14 6.90 23.41
CA LEU A 11 10.54 5.76 22.58
C LEU A 11 9.55 5.45 21.43
N CYS A 12 8.32 5.95 21.51
CA CYS A 12 7.34 5.77 20.43
C CYS A 12 7.45 6.80 19.29
N VAL A 13 8.22 7.87 19.47
CA VAL A 13 8.39 8.92 18.45
C VAL A 13 9.65 8.70 17.60
N ALA A 14 10.59 7.86 18.04
CA ALA A 14 11.85 7.63 17.33
C ALA A 14 11.80 6.50 16.27
N SER A 15 10.68 5.81 16.10
CA SER A 15 10.53 4.78 15.04
C SER A 15 9.75 5.26 13.82
N CYS A 16 9.62 6.58 13.61
CA CYS A 16 9.45 7.13 12.27
C CYS A 16 10.80 7.16 11.54
N ALA A 17 11.59 6.08 11.70
CA ALA A 17 12.79 5.88 10.91
C ALA A 17 12.35 5.62 9.47
N PHE A 18 12.71 6.54 8.63
CA PHE A 18 12.88 6.44 7.20
C PHE A 18 12.57 5.04 6.66
N ALA A 19 11.40 4.91 6.03
CA ALA A 19 11.15 3.78 5.17
C ALA A 19 12.27 3.79 4.14
N ASP A 20 13.08 2.74 4.12
CA ASP A 20 14.06 2.54 3.06
C ASP A 20 13.33 2.57 1.72
N GLU A 21 13.93 3.20 0.72
CA GLU A 21 13.37 3.45 -0.61
C GLU A 21 12.94 2.17 -1.37
N ASP A 22 13.19 0.99 -0.78
CA ASP A 22 12.96 -0.34 -1.36
C ASP A 22 11.75 -1.09 -0.75
N ASP A 23 10.78 -0.39 -0.15
CA ASP A 23 9.63 -1.04 0.50
C ASP A 23 8.66 -1.70 -0.49
N VAL A 24 8.61 -1.23 -1.74
CA VAL A 24 7.92 -1.90 -2.84
C VAL A 24 8.96 -2.56 -3.74
N PRO A 25 8.93 -3.89 -3.92
CA PRO A 25 9.87 -4.58 -4.78
C PRO A 25 9.86 -4.06 -6.22
N GLU A 26 11.02 -4.04 -6.89
CA GLU A 26 11.13 -3.62 -8.29
C GLU A 26 10.25 -4.53 -9.18
N GLY A 27 9.53 -3.94 -10.12
CA GLY A 27 8.62 -4.65 -11.04
C GLY A 27 7.23 -4.95 -10.47
N VAL A 28 6.92 -4.51 -9.24
CA VAL A 28 5.55 -4.58 -8.70
C VAL A 28 4.74 -3.43 -9.27
N ASN A 29 3.65 -3.74 -9.92
CA ASN A 29 2.71 -2.75 -10.46
C ASN A 29 1.46 -2.56 -9.60
N LYS A 30 1.20 -3.45 -8.64
CA LYS A 30 0.03 -3.39 -7.76
C LYS A 30 0.35 -3.90 -6.35
N VAL A 31 -0.11 -3.16 -5.36
CA VAL A 31 0.00 -3.52 -3.94
C VAL A 31 -1.31 -4.14 -3.47
N VAL A 32 -1.25 -5.29 -2.82
CA VAL A 32 -2.42 -5.95 -2.20
C VAL A 32 -2.39 -5.69 -0.70
N LEU A 33 -3.40 -5.00 -0.19
CA LEU A 33 -3.58 -4.70 1.23
C LEU A 33 -4.68 -5.56 1.83
N LYS A 34 -4.38 -6.27 2.93
CA LYS A 34 -5.34 -7.15 3.62
C LYS A 34 -5.39 -6.80 5.11
N ILE A 35 -6.60 -6.63 5.68
CA ILE A 35 -6.73 -6.49 7.13
C ILE A 35 -6.48 -7.86 7.77
N ALA A 36 -5.36 -8.01 8.45
CA ALA A 36 -4.95 -9.24 9.09
C ALA A 36 -5.27 -9.29 10.59
N SER A 37 -5.50 -8.14 11.23
CA SER A 37 -5.82 -8.08 12.65
C SER A 37 -6.60 -6.83 12.97
N VAL A 38 -7.63 -7.00 13.81
CA VAL A 38 -8.37 -5.91 14.43
C VAL A 38 -8.40 -6.18 15.94
N GLU A 39 -7.85 -5.25 16.72
CA GLU A 39 -7.64 -5.41 18.15
C GLU A 39 -8.19 -4.24 18.96
N THR A 40 -8.55 -4.52 20.20
CA THR A 40 -8.87 -3.54 21.24
C THR A 40 -8.03 -3.83 22.48
N PRO A 41 -7.96 -2.94 23.48
CA PRO A 41 -7.26 -3.22 24.72
C PRO A 41 -7.72 -4.52 25.41
N SER A 42 -9.01 -4.87 25.28
CA SER A 42 -9.58 -6.09 25.87
C SER A 42 -9.29 -7.36 25.06
N THR A 43 -9.05 -7.24 23.75
CA THR A 43 -8.77 -8.37 22.86
C THR A 43 -7.28 -8.56 22.58
N ARG A 44 -6.45 -7.61 22.99
CA ARG A 44 -5.01 -7.59 22.81
C ARG A 44 -4.32 -8.59 23.75
N ALA A 45 -4.62 -9.86 23.60
CA ALA A 45 -4.11 -10.88 24.51
C ALA A 45 -2.68 -11.34 24.19
N GLU A 46 -2.25 -11.27 22.95
CA GLU A 46 -0.93 -11.70 22.51
C GLU A 46 -0.37 -10.80 21.41
N LYS A 47 0.93 -10.54 21.47
CA LYS A 47 1.65 -9.89 20.37
C LYS A 47 1.73 -10.89 19.21
N TRP A 48 0.78 -10.80 18.27
CA TRP A 48 0.97 -11.49 17.01
C TRP A 48 2.04 -10.76 16.20
N ASN A 49 3.13 -11.43 15.99
CA ASN A 49 4.10 -11.05 14.99
C ASN A 49 4.02 -12.11 13.90
N PRO A 50 3.79 -11.75 12.65
CA PRO A 50 3.89 -12.73 11.58
C PRO A 50 5.24 -13.43 11.71
N PRO A 51 5.29 -14.77 11.58
CA PRO A 51 6.52 -15.52 11.74
C PRO A 51 7.56 -14.96 10.76
N GLN A 52 8.64 -14.40 11.30
CA GLN A 52 9.77 -13.98 10.50
C GLN A 52 10.46 -15.22 9.98
N VAL A 53 10.22 -15.60 8.76
CA VAL A 53 10.97 -16.66 8.10
C VAL A 53 12.18 -15.99 7.47
N PRO A 54 13.40 -16.35 7.89
CA PRO A 54 14.59 -15.85 7.21
C PRO A 54 14.58 -16.38 5.77
N VAL A 55 14.28 -15.50 4.85
CA VAL A 55 14.25 -15.83 3.43
C VAL A 55 15.59 -15.44 2.86
N SER A 56 16.49 -16.38 2.75
CA SER A 56 17.66 -16.25 1.90
C SER A 56 17.35 -16.91 0.56
N ALA A 57 16.93 -16.10 -0.41
CA ALA A 57 16.89 -16.57 -1.80
C ALA A 57 18.30 -17.05 -2.19
N LYS A 58 18.38 -18.20 -2.86
CA LYS A 58 19.64 -18.66 -3.43
C LYS A 58 20.10 -17.65 -4.47
N ALA A 59 21.35 -17.22 -4.40
CA ALA A 59 21.95 -16.40 -5.44
C ALA A 59 21.87 -17.13 -6.80
N LEU A 60 21.68 -16.37 -7.87
CA LEU A 60 21.75 -16.93 -9.20
C LEU A 60 23.19 -17.42 -9.46
N PRO A 61 23.39 -18.63 -10.00
CA PRO A 61 24.72 -19.20 -10.18
C PRO A 61 25.56 -18.44 -11.23
N PHE A 62 24.91 -17.74 -12.15
CA PHE A 62 25.62 -16.99 -13.21
C PHE A 62 25.06 -15.57 -13.33
N SER A 63 25.95 -14.58 -13.52
CA SER A 63 25.57 -13.19 -13.80
C SER A 63 25.17 -13.02 -15.29
N GLU A 64 24.51 -11.92 -15.61
CA GLU A 64 24.21 -11.57 -17.00
C GLU A 64 25.49 -11.38 -17.84
N SER A 65 26.55 -10.84 -17.27
CA SER A 65 27.86 -10.69 -17.93
C SER A 65 28.50 -12.03 -18.25
N ASP A 66 28.36 -13.04 -17.38
CA ASP A 66 28.88 -14.38 -17.62
C ASP A 66 28.14 -15.02 -18.81
N ILE A 67 26.81 -14.88 -18.86
CA ILE A 67 25.98 -15.42 -19.95
C ILE A 67 26.30 -14.74 -21.29
N GLN A 68 26.49 -13.41 -21.28
CA GLN A 68 26.81 -12.65 -22.51
C GLN A 68 28.19 -12.95 -23.06
N SER A 69 29.14 -13.35 -22.22
CA SER A 69 30.53 -13.68 -22.62
C SER A 69 30.73 -15.14 -23.01
N ALA A 70 29.76 -16.01 -22.73
CA ALA A 70 29.84 -17.44 -22.98
C ALA A 70 29.52 -17.80 -24.43
N SER A 71 29.96 -18.99 -24.87
CA SER A 71 29.53 -19.55 -26.14
C SER A 71 28.01 -19.85 -26.14
N PRO A 72 27.32 -19.91 -27.29
CA PRO A 72 25.86 -20.13 -27.35
C PRO A 72 25.39 -21.37 -26.60
N GLU A 73 26.16 -22.47 -26.62
CA GLU A 73 25.83 -23.69 -25.89
C GLU A 73 26.00 -23.54 -24.39
N GLU A 74 27.05 -22.83 -23.93
CA GLU A 74 27.31 -22.56 -22.53
C GLU A 74 26.31 -21.55 -22.00
N ALA A 75 26.00 -20.49 -22.72
CA ALA A 75 24.98 -19.52 -22.39
C ALA A 75 23.61 -20.17 -22.14
N LEU A 76 23.23 -21.14 -22.98
CA LEU A 76 21.99 -21.90 -22.83
C LEU A 76 21.98 -22.74 -21.54
N LYS A 77 23.12 -23.36 -21.18
CA LYS A 77 23.25 -24.15 -19.94
C LYS A 77 23.18 -23.24 -18.71
N MET A 78 23.85 -22.08 -18.76
CA MET A 78 23.84 -21.06 -17.69
C MET A 78 22.42 -20.50 -17.48
N ASP A 79 21.72 -20.16 -18.56
CA ASP A 79 20.33 -19.67 -18.49
C ASP A 79 19.38 -20.73 -17.92
N ARG A 80 19.53 -22.01 -18.29
CA ARG A 80 18.74 -23.10 -17.69
C ARG A 80 19.01 -23.23 -16.19
N ALA A 81 20.26 -23.12 -15.75
CA ALA A 81 20.60 -23.19 -14.33
C ALA A 81 20.03 -21.99 -13.54
N ASN A 82 20.08 -20.79 -14.12
CA ASN A 82 19.46 -19.61 -13.54
C ASN A 82 17.93 -19.73 -13.46
N ARG A 83 17.27 -20.24 -14.51
CA ARG A 83 15.80 -20.50 -14.49
C ARG A 83 15.44 -21.54 -13.43
N GLN A 84 16.21 -22.60 -13.29
CA GLN A 84 15.99 -23.60 -12.25
C GLN A 84 16.10 -22.98 -10.85
N THR A 85 17.12 -22.16 -10.60
CA THR A 85 17.30 -21.47 -9.31
C THR A 85 16.18 -20.47 -9.04
N ARG A 86 15.74 -19.71 -10.05
CA ARG A 86 14.57 -18.83 -9.93
C ARG A 86 13.30 -19.61 -9.58
N TYR A 87 13.06 -20.73 -10.26
CA TYR A 87 11.92 -21.60 -9.98
C TYR A 87 11.92 -22.12 -8.53
N GLU A 88 13.07 -22.60 -8.04
CA GLU A 88 13.21 -23.07 -6.66
C GLU A 88 12.98 -21.94 -5.64
N ASN A 89 13.52 -20.75 -5.90
CA ASN A 89 13.30 -19.58 -5.07
C ASN A 89 11.81 -19.18 -5.02
N ASN A 90 11.15 -19.12 -6.19
CA ASN A 90 9.73 -18.77 -6.30
C ASN A 90 8.85 -19.79 -5.56
N ARG A 91 9.15 -21.09 -5.69
CA ARG A 91 8.44 -22.15 -4.98
C ARG A 91 8.60 -22.01 -3.46
N MET A 92 9.83 -21.80 -3.00
CA MET A 92 10.11 -21.59 -1.58
C MET A 92 9.36 -20.35 -1.04
N MET A 93 9.36 -19.24 -1.79
CA MET A 93 8.64 -18.02 -1.40
C MET A 93 7.14 -18.25 -1.34
N ALA A 94 6.57 -19.01 -2.29
CA ALA A 94 5.14 -19.35 -2.28
C ALA A 94 4.76 -20.21 -1.07
N GLU A 95 5.58 -21.22 -0.71
CA GLU A 95 5.35 -22.06 0.48
C GLU A 95 5.41 -21.25 1.79
N ILE A 96 6.36 -20.30 1.88
CA ILE A 96 6.48 -19.40 3.02
C ILE A 96 5.26 -18.47 3.08
N GLY A 97 4.88 -17.87 1.96
CA GLY A 97 3.72 -16.98 1.85
C GLY A 97 2.43 -17.68 2.31
N LEU A 98 2.22 -18.92 1.84
CA LEU A 98 1.06 -19.71 2.22
C LEU A 98 1.01 -19.99 3.74
N ARG A 99 2.16 -20.33 4.35
CA ARG A 99 2.22 -20.56 5.79
C ARG A 99 1.89 -19.29 6.57
N GLN A 100 2.50 -18.18 6.21
CA GLN A 100 2.24 -16.88 6.85
C GLN A 100 0.78 -16.45 6.68
N TYR A 101 0.22 -16.70 5.50
CA TYR A 101 -1.19 -16.47 5.24
C TYR A 101 -2.10 -17.28 6.15
N ARG A 102 -1.87 -18.59 6.29
CA ARG A 102 -2.66 -19.46 7.19
C ARG A 102 -2.57 -19.02 8.65
N ASP A 103 -1.38 -18.63 9.10
CA ASP A 103 -1.17 -18.12 10.44
C ASP A 103 -1.89 -16.78 10.66
N ALA A 104 -1.83 -15.88 9.68
CA ALA A 104 -2.54 -14.59 9.71
C ALA A 104 -4.07 -14.78 9.74
N MET A 105 -4.59 -15.72 8.92
CA MET A 105 -6.01 -16.05 8.90
C MET A 105 -6.49 -16.64 10.24
N ALA A 106 -5.72 -17.56 10.81
CA ALA A 106 -6.05 -18.14 12.12
C ALA A 106 -6.07 -17.07 13.22
N HIS A 107 -5.10 -16.15 13.20
CA HIS A 107 -5.07 -15.02 14.11
C HIS A 107 -6.27 -14.08 13.93
N TYR A 108 -6.58 -13.73 12.69
CA TYR A 108 -7.74 -12.89 12.34
C TYR A 108 -9.05 -13.48 12.85
N LYS A 109 -9.30 -14.78 12.57
CA LYS A 109 -10.49 -15.47 13.05
C LYS A 109 -10.59 -15.47 14.58
N GLY A 110 -9.46 -15.69 15.27
CA GLY A 110 -9.40 -15.64 16.72
C GLY A 110 -9.67 -14.26 17.31
N THR A 111 -9.16 -13.20 16.70
CA THR A 111 -9.41 -11.82 17.14
C THR A 111 -10.83 -11.37 16.82
N LYS A 112 -11.36 -11.71 15.64
CA LYS A 112 -12.75 -11.42 15.25
C LYS A 112 -13.75 -12.05 16.24
N ALA A 113 -13.58 -13.31 16.58
CA ALA A 113 -14.46 -13.98 17.56
C ALA A 113 -14.42 -13.31 18.94
N LYS A 114 -13.25 -12.80 19.38
CA LYS A 114 -13.15 -12.03 20.63
C LYS A 114 -13.85 -10.68 20.53
N LEU A 115 -13.76 -9.97 19.40
CA LEU A 115 -14.45 -8.71 19.17
C LEU A 115 -15.96 -8.87 19.16
N GLU A 116 -16.48 -9.90 18.51
CA GLU A 116 -17.93 -10.22 18.47
C GLU A 116 -18.52 -10.40 19.87
N GLY A 117 -17.72 -10.83 20.84
CA GLY A 117 -18.12 -10.96 22.24
C GLY A 117 -18.22 -9.66 23.03
N THR A 118 -17.89 -8.51 22.44
CA THR A 118 -17.92 -7.19 23.12
C THR A 118 -18.76 -6.18 22.35
N ALA A 119 -19.46 -5.29 23.07
CA ALA A 119 -20.29 -4.25 22.44
C ALA A 119 -19.46 -3.31 21.56
N PHE A 120 -18.30 -2.90 22.01
CA PHE A 120 -17.39 -2.04 21.24
C PHE A 120 -16.77 -2.78 20.05
N GLY A 121 -16.40 -4.05 20.23
CA GLY A 121 -15.91 -4.87 19.13
C GLY A 121 -16.94 -5.05 18.02
N HIS A 122 -18.20 -5.23 18.38
CA HIS A 122 -19.28 -5.27 17.38
C HIS A 122 -19.40 -3.94 16.59
N GLN A 123 -19.30 -2.78 17.27
CA GLN A 123 -19.28 -1.48 16.60
C GLN A 123 -18.09 -1.33 15.63
N ILE A 124 -16.92 -1.83 16.01
CA ILE A 124 -15.75 -1.85 15.13
C ILE A 124 -16.02 -2.70 13.88
N LEU A 125 -16.55 -3.90 14.03
CA LEU A 125 -16.84 -4.78 12.89
C LEU A 125 -17.84 -4.14 11.93
N VAL A 126 -18.92 -3.54 12.45
CA VAL A 126 -19.89 -2.79 11.64
C VAL A 126 -19.22 -1.63 10.89
N ALA A 127 -18.33 -0.89 11.56
CA ALA A 127 -17.61 0.22 10.91
C ALA A 127 -16.61 -0.27 9.85
N VAL A 128 -15.93 -1.38 10.09
CA VAL A 128 -15.01 -2.01 9.11
C VAL A 128 -15.80 -2.49 7.87
N ASP A 129 -16.94 -3.12 8.05
CA ASP A 129 -17.79 -3.55 6.94
C ASP A 129 -18.33 -2.35 6.13
N LYS A 130 -18.76 -1.27 6.82
CA LYS A 130 -19.16 -0.01 6.18
C LYS A 130 -18.01 0.62 5.38
N PHE A 131 -16.83 0.69 5.99
CA PHE A 131 -15.62 1.21 5.35
C PHE A 131 -15.25 0.38 4.11
N ALA A 132 -15.37 -0.94 4.16
CA ALA A 132 -15.05 -1.82 3.03
C ALA A 132 -15.83 -1.45 1.76
N GLY A 133 -17.11 -1.07 1.91
CA GLY A 133 -17.94 -0.61 0.79
C GLY A 133 -17.50 0.73 0.21
N ALA A 134 -16.74 1.55 0.95
CA ALA A 134 -16.25 2.87 0.55
C ALA A 134 -14.72 2.92 0.37
N ALA A 135 -14.03 1.78 0.44
CA ALA A 135 -12.57 1.73 0.40
C ALA A 135 -11.99 2.28 -0.92
N GLY A 136 -12.70 2.10 -2.05
CA GLY A 136 -12.32 2.66 -3.36
C GLY A 136 -12.27 4.20 -3.41
N GLU A 137 -12.92 4.90 -2.46
CA GLU A 137 -12.78 6.35 -2.32
C GLU A 137 -11.47 6.78 -1.65
N CYS A 138 -10.79 5.84 -0.99
CA CYS A 138 -9.60 6.10 -0.17
C CYS A 138 -8.33 5.51 -0.77
N PHE A 139 -8.44 4.38 -1.47
CA PHE A 139 -7.34 3.71 -2.15
C PHE A 139 -7.45 3.91 -3.65
N ASP A 140 -6.31 4.10 -4.29
CA ASP A 140 -6.23 4.18 -5.74
C ASP A 140 -6.34 2.76 -6.34
N PRO A 141 -7.40 2.46 -7.12
CA PRO A 141 -7.65 1.11 -7.60
C PRO A 141 -6.65 0.63 -8.66
N ASP A 142 -5.96 1.55 -9.32
CA ASP A 142 -4.93 1.20 -10.31
C ASP A 142 -3.65 0.72 -9.65
N CYS A 143 -3.37 1.21 -8.44
CA CYS A 143 -2.16 0.88 -7.67
C CYS A 143 -2.41 -0.07 -6.50
N ILE A 144 -3.60 -0.05 -5.90
CA ILE A 144 -3.90 -0.77 -4.66
C ILE A 144 -5.16 -1.61 -4.80
N GLU A 145 -5.04 -2.89 -4.49
CA GLU A 145 -6.15 -3.81 -4.28
C GLU A 145 -6.34 -4.03 -2.78
N PHE A 146 -7.54 -3.72 -2.26
CA PHE A 146 -7.82 -3.76 -0.84
C PHE A 146 -8.85 -4.85 -0.48
N PHE A 147 -8.48 -5.66 0.52
CA PHE A 147 -9.37 -6.66 1.10
C PHE A 147 -9.61 -6.35 2.58
N HIS A 148 -10.86 -6.17 2.95
CA HIS A 148 -11.26 -5.79 4.32
C HIS A 148 -11.13 -6.93 5.34
N ASN A 149 -10.95 -8.15 4.89
CA ASN A 149 -10.75 -9.31 5.74
C ASN A 149 -9.88 -10.38 5.04
N MET A 150 -9.37 -11.30 5.84
CA MET A 150 -8.57 -12.42 5.33
C MET A 150 -9.44 -13.52 4.69
N ASP A 151 -10.76 -13.53 4.96
CA ASP A 151 -11.69 -14.52 4.38
C ASP A 151 -12.04 -14.20 2.92
N ALA A 152 -11.71 -12.98 2.43
CA ALA A 152 -11.96 -12.56 1.05
C ALA A 152 -11.03 -13.21 0.01
N ILE A 153 -10.03 -13.98 0.47
CA ILE A 153 -9.14 -14.72 -0.42
C ILE A 153 -9.83 -16.02 -0.81
N GLY A 154 -10.21 -16.10 -2.07
CA GLY A 154 -10.90 -17.28 -2.59
C GLY A 154 -10.01 -18.52 -2.65
N GLU A 155 -10.62 -19.71 -2.72
CA GLU A 155 -9.93 -21.00 -2.91
C GLU A 155 -9.01 -21.00 -4.15
N ALA A 156 -9.34 -20.21 -5.19
CA ALA A 156 -8.53 -20.06 -6.37
C ALA A 156 -7.16 -19.42 -6.10
N GLU A 157 -7.11 -18.40 -5.25
CA GLU A 157 -5.85 -17.73 -4.87
C GLU A 157 -4.99 -18.65 -3.99
N GLU A 158 -5.60 -19.39 -3.07
CA GLU A 158 -4.91 -20.42 -2.28
C GLU A 158 -4.35 -21.51 -3.19
N ALA A 159 -5.12 -21.97 -4.19
CA ALA A 159 -4.67 -22.96 -5.17
C ALA A 159 -3.51 -22.47 -6.03
N LEU A 160 -3.50 -21.20 -6.45
CA LEU A 160 -2.40 -20.57 -7.18
C LEU A 160 -1.12 -20.49 -6.33
N LEU A 161 -1.24 -20.11 -5.05
CA LEU A 161 -0.11 -20.11 -4.13
C LEU A 161 0.47 -21.51 -3.91
N VAL A 162 -0.38 -22.53 -3.82
CA VAL A 162 0.03 -23.93 -3.63
C VAL A 162 0.65 -24.53 -4.89
N SER A 163 0.11 -24.22 -6.08
CA SER A 163 0.56 -24.81 -7.34
C SER A 163 1.92 -24.27 -7.82
N GLY A 164 2.37 -23.13 -7.26
CA GLY A 164 3.57 -22.43 -7.73
C GLY A 164 3.45 -21.87 -9.15
N LYS A 165 2.26 -22.00 -9.76
CA LYS A 165 1.93 -21.40 -11.05
C LYS A 165 1.38 -20.00 -10.80
N LYS A 166 2.28 -19.04 -10.60
CA LYS A 166 1.92 -17.63 -10.67
C LYS A 166 1.79 -17.26 -12.14
N SER A 167 0.69 -16.58 -12.52
CA SER A 167 0.64 -15.85 -13.77
C SER A 167 1.69 -14.73 -13.76
N GLU A 168 2.04 -14.19 -14.92
CA GLU A 168 2.93 -13.01 -14.96
C GLU A 168 2.34 -11.84 -14.16
N GLU A 169 1.01 -11.69 -14.15
CA GLU A 169 0.30 -10.68 -13.35
C GLU A 169 0.45 -10.90 -11.83
N ASP A 170 0.42 -12.14 -11.35
CA ASP A 170 0.61 -12.47 -9.93
C ASP A 170 2.04 -12.20 -9.44
N LEU A 171 3.03 -12.23 -10.34
CA LEU A 171 4.41 -11.87 -10.00
C LEU A 171 4.58 -10.36 -9.79
N MET A 172 3.64 -9.56 -10.30
CA MET A 172 3.67 -8.10 -10.23
C MET A 172 2.90 -7.51 -9.05
N THR A 173 2.42 -8.35 -8.14
CA THR A 173 1.71 -7.91 -6.92
C THR A 173 2.54 -8.15 -5.67
N ALA A 174 2.49 -7.21 -4.72
CA ALA A 174 3.12 -7.35 -3.42
C ALA A 174 2.07 -7.34 -2.31
N PRO A 175 1.95 -8.43 -1.51
CA PRO A 175 0.99 -8.51 -0.42
C PRO A 175 1.52 -7.84 0.85
N TYR A 176 0.64 -7.05 1.50
CA TYR A 176 0.89 -6.43 2.78
C TYR A 176 -0.29 -6.66 3.72
N PHE A 177 0.01 -6.74 5.01
CA PHE A 177 -0.96 -6.93 6.06
C PHE A 177 -1.18 -5.67 6.87
N ILE A 178 -2.44 -5.32 7.11
CA ILE A 178 -2.83 -4.20 7.96
C ILE A 178 -3.28 -4.75 9.31
N LYS A 179 -2.69 -4.19 10.37
CA LYS A 179 -3.12 -4.38 11.74
C LYS A 179 -3.78 -3.10 12.23
N LEU A 180 -4.98 -3.20 12.74
CA LEU A 180 -5.76 -2.10 13.30
C LEU A 180 -5.91 -2.31 14.81
N ILE A 181 -5.56 -1.30 15.60
CA ILE A 181 -5.66 -1.33 17.05
C ILE A 181 -6.49 -0.12 17.48
N PHE A 182 -7.67 -0.37 18.02
CA PHE A 182 -8.58 0.68 18.49
C PHE A 182 -8.45 0.86 19.99
N ASP A 183 -8.37 2.10 20.43
CA ASP A 183 -8.52 2.46 21.84
C ASP A 183 -10.01 2.42 22.23
N ASN A 184 -10.31 2.18 23.51
CA ASN A 184 -11.66 2.27 24.00
C ASN A 184 -12.24 3.69 23.76
N PRO A 185 -13.47 3.81 23.26
CA PRO A 185 -14.07 5.10 23.00
C PRO A 185 -14.23 5.91 24.30
N GLN A 186 -14.00 7.19 24.21
CA GLN A 186 -14.23 8.12 25.31
C GLN A 186 -15.45 8.98 24.99
N THR A 187 -16.50 8.87 25.79
CA THR A 187 -17.69 9.70 25.67
C THR A 187 -17.65 10.82 26.71
N LYS A 188 -17.86 12.05 26.25
CA LYS A 188 -17.91 13.25 27.10
C LYS A 188 -19.23 13.99 26.87
N PRO A 189 -20.20 13.89 27.77
CA PRO A 189 -21.36 14.76 27.74
C PRO A 189 -20.96 16.19 28.14
N MET A 190 -21.41 17.16 27.38
CA MET A 190 -21.26 18.58 27.67
C MET A 190 -22.64 19.22 27.83
N GLN A 191 -22.83 19.98 28.89
CA GLN A 191 -24.03 20.77 29.12
C GLN A 191 -23.64 22.25 29.05
N GLY A 192 -24.45 23.03 28.36
CA GLY A 192 -24.24 24.48 28.24
C GLY A 192 -25.56 25.20 28.04
N HIS A 193 -25.57 26.49 28.29
CA HIS A 193 -26.72 27.36 28.05
C HIS A 193 -26.37 28.32 26.90
N VAL A 194 -27.20 28.34 25.88
CA VAL A 194 -27.10 29.29 24.78
C VAL A 194 -28.43 30.05 24.68
N ALA A 195 -28.41 31.37 24.88
CA ALA A 195 -29.57 32.23 24.85
C ALA A 195 -30.73 31.76 25.77
N GLY A 196 -30.39 31.26 26.97
CA GLY A 196 -31.37 30.80 27.97
C GLY A 196 -31.91 29.39 27.74
N THR A 197 -31.49 28.70 26.67
CA THR A 197 -31.87 27.30 26.41
C THR A 197 -30.76 26.37 26.83
N GLU A 198 -31.08 25.34 27.62
CA GLU A 198 -30.15 24.26 27.95
C GLU A 198 -29.82 23.46 26.69
N MET A 199 -28.55 23.36 26.39
CA MET A 199 -28.06 22.54 25.27
C MET A 199 -27.17 21.43 25.81
N LYS A 200 -27.51 20.21 25.49
CA LYS A 200 -26.68 19.04 25.76
C LYS A 200 -26.01 18.62 24.48
N ARG A 201 -24.73 18.31 24.59
CA ARG A 201 -23.92 17.81 23.47
C ARG A 201 -23.13 16.61 23.94
N THR A 202 -23.17 15.54 23.18
CA THR A 202 -22.32 14.38 23.44
C THR A 202 -21.17 14.37 22.43
N THR A 203 -19.96 14.23 22.93
CA THR A 203 -18.75 14.09 22.11
C THR A 203 -18.14 12.73 22.35
N VAL A 204 -17.91 11.98 21.27
CA VAL A 204 -17.24 10.68 21.27
C VAL A 204 -15.86 10.85 20.63
N THR A 205 -14.85 10.30 21.28
CA THR A 205 -13.48 10.27 20.78
C THR A 205 -13.03 8.83 20.61
N VAL A 206 -12.49 8.49 19.43
CA VAL A 206 -11.90 7.17 19.11
C VAL A 206 -10.45 7.34 18.69
N GLY A 207 -9.57 6.51 19.26
CA GLY A 207 -8.17 6.36 18.84
C GLY A 207 -8.01 5.12 17.97
N LEU A 208 -7.24 5.23 16.89
CA LEU A 208 -6.84 4.14 16.01
C LEU A 208 -5.34 4.19 15.78
N THR A 209 -4.67 3.09 16.06
CA THR A 209 -3.31 2.83 15.59
C THR A 209 -3.37 1.84 14.44
N TYR A 210 -2.81 2.22 13.29
CA TYR A 210 -2.64 1.29 12.17
C TYR A 210 -1.16 0.94 11.98
N GLN A 211 -0.91 -0.28 11.52
CA GLN A 211 0.41 -0.79 11.18
C GLN A 211 0.29 -1.57 9.87
N VAL A 212 1.18 -1.31 8.91
CA VAL A 212 1.28 -2.06 7.67
C VAL A 212 2.58 -2.85 7.69
N GLN A 213 2.50 -4.14 7.42
CA GLN A 213 3.63 -5.05 7.45
C GLN A 213 3.73 -5.82 6.13
N ALA A 214 4.95 -5.96 5.63
CA ALA A 214 5.23 -6.86 4.52
C ALA A 214 5.05 -8.32 4.93
N LEU A 215 4.97 -9.21 3.94
CA LEU A 215 4.90 -10.67 4.16
C LEU A 215 6.08 -11.20 5.00
N SER A 216 7.24 -10.57 4.89
CA SER A 216 8.43 -10.88 5.71
C SER A 216 8.30 -10.49 7.19
N GLY A 217 7.23 -9.81 7.59
CA GLY A 217 7.07 -9.23 8.92
C GLY A 217 7.74 -7.86 9.11
N LYS A 218 8.44 -7.35 8.07
CA LYS A 218 9.01 -6.00 8.11
C LYS A 218 7.88 -4.97 8.26
N MET A 219 8.03 -4.05 9.23
CA MET A 219 7.13 -2.90 9.36
C MET A 219 7.39 -1.93 8.22
N ILE A 220 6.36 -1.62 7.45
CA ILE A 220 6.41 -0.72 6.31
C ILE A 220 6.02 0.69 6.73
N THR A 221 4.85 0.84 7.32
CA THR A 221 4.38 2.13 7.83
C THR A 221 3.43 1.93 9.00
N SER A 222 3.32 2.94 9.85
CA SER A 222 2.40 2.95 10.96
C SER A 222 1.98 4.37 11.30
N GLY A 223 0.87 4.52 12.01
CA GLY A 223 0.44 5.83 12.48
C GLY A 223 -0.68 5.75 13.49
N ASN A 224 -0.87 6.87 14.18
CA ASN A 224 -1.94 7.05 15.15
C ASN A 224 -2.92 8.11 14.62
N ILE A 225 -4.20 7.85 14.81
CA ILE A 225 -5.30 8.71 14.40
C ILE A 225 -6.23 8.87 15.59
N LYS A 226 -6.68 10.09 15.80
CA LYS A 226 -7.70 10.39 16.79
C LYS A 226 -8.83 11.13 16.09
N LYS A 227 -10.06 10.62 16.21
CA LYS A 227 -11.26 11.24 15.65
C LYS A 227 -12.26 11.56 16.73
N GLU A 228 -12.92 12.70 16.56
CA GLU A 228 -13.94 13.18 17.46
C GLU A 228 -15.23 13.45 16.69
N LYS A 229 -16.32 12.89 17.17
CA LYS A 229 -17.67 13.16 16.67
C LYS A 229 -18.51 13.73 17.80
N SER A 230 -19.37 14.66 17.46
CA SER A 230 -20.26 15.23 18.45
C SER A 230 -21.61 15.57 17.86
N GLU A 231 -22.63 15.28 18.63
CA GLU A 231 -24.03 15.55 18.30
C GLU A 231 -24.71 16.30 19.43
N ARG A 232 -25.66 17.16 19.06
CA ARG A 232 -26.48 17.89 20.02
C ARG A 232 -27.77 17.10 20.26
N GLU A 233 -28.16 17.01 21.53
CA GLU A 233 -29.47 16.49 21.90
C GLU A 233 -30.55 17.43 21.37
N THR A 234 -31.54 16.88 20.69
CA THR A 234 -32.67 17.65 20.19
C THR A 234 -33.88 17.41 21.07
N SER A 235 -34.86 18.32 21.04
CA SER A 235 -36.12 18.19 21.77
C SER A 235 -36.94 16.94 21.37
N MET A 236 -36.60 16.31 20.23
CA MET A 236 -37.33 15.12 19.71
C MET A 236 -36.59 13.81 19.95
N GLY A 237 -35.37 13.81 20.44
CA GLY A 237 -34.63 12.55 20.66
C GLY A 237 -33.28 12.77 21.31
N GLY A 238 -32.81 11.77 22.07
CA GLY A 238 -31.47 11.70 22.63
C GLY A 238 -30.42 11.38 21.55
N VAL A 239 -29.16 11.60 21.91
CA VAL A 239 -28.01 11.28 21.03
C VAL A 239 -27.81 9.76 20.97
N ASP A 240 -27.70 9.21 19.78
CA ASP A 240 -27.29 7.81 19.59
C ASP A 240 -25.75 7.70 19.69
N GLU A 241 -25.26 7.48 20.92
CA GLU A 241 -23.83 7.31 21.16
C GLU A 241 -23.20 6.17 20.35
N LYS A 242 -23.96 5.11 20.07
CA LYS A 242 -23.44 3.96 19.32
C LYS A 242 -23.21 4.34 17.87
N ALA A 243 -24.14 5.07 17.26
CA ALA A 243 -23.96 5.59 15.90
C ALA A 243 -22.75 6.56 15.82
N LEU A 244 -22.61 7.46 16.81
CA LEU A 244 -21.47 8.36 16.87
C LEU A 244 -20.12 7.62 16.99
N VAL A 245 -20.06 6.52 17.74
CA VAL A 245 -18.86 5.67 17.83
C VAL A 245 -18.55 5.06 16.48
N VAL A 246 -19.53 4.48 15.81
CA VAL A 246 -19.36 3.86 14.48
C VAL A 246 -18.88 4.88 13.45
N ASP A 247 -19.45 6.10 13.45
CA ASP A 247 -19.04 7.17 12.55
C ASP A 247 -17.62 7.69 12.84
N ALA A 248 -17.23 7.76 14.12
CA ALA A 248 -15.88 8.13 14.50
C ALA A 248 -14.84 7.07 14.07
N ILE A 249 -15.20 5.77 14.16
CA ILE A 249 -14.37 4.67 13.68
C ILE A 249 -14.24 4.72 12.15
N ASP A 250 -15.33 4.90 11.41
CA ASP A 250 -15.35 4.99 9.95
C ASP A 250 -14.43 6.13 9.47
N GLU A 251 -14.52 7.31 10.09
CA GLU A 251 -13.60 8.41 9.75
C GLU A 251 -12.14 8.13 10.10
N ALA A 252 -11.88 7.41 11.19
CA ALA A 252 -10.53 7.01 11.54
C ALA A 252 -9.97 6.02 10.51
N LEU A 253 -10.78 5.06 10.05
CA LEU A 253 -10.41 4.11 9.00
C LEU A 253 -10.14 4.81 7.66
N LYS A 254 -11.01 5.75 7.24
CA LYS A 254 -10.81 6.55 6.02
C LYS A 254 -9.53 7.36 6.07
N GLU A 255 -9.21 7.96 7.22
CA GLU A 255 -7.96 8.71 7.40
C GLU A 255 -6.74 7.77 7.36
N ALA A 256 -6.82 6.58 7.98
CA ALA A 256 -5.76 5.57 7.93
C ALA A 256 -5.52 5.13 6.48
N ALA A 257 -6.59 4.82 5.74
CA ALA A 257 -6.51 4.42 4.35
C ALA A 257 -5.87 5.50 3.46
N LYS A 258 -6.26 6.78 3.62
CA LYS A 258 -5.65 7.90 2.90
C LYS A 258 -4.15 8.04 3.18
N ARG A 259 -3.73 7.84 4.44
CA ARG A 259 -2.30 7.88 4.80
C ARG A 259 -1.54 6.70 4.22
N ILE A 260 -2.13 5.49 4.26
CA ILE A 260 -1.55 4.29 3.64
C ILE A 260 -1.46 4.47 2.12
N ASN A 261 -2.52 4.96 1.48
CA ASN A 261 -2.52 5.26 0.04
C ASN A 261 -1.39 6.25 -0.31
N SER A 262 -1.28 7.34 0.44
CA SER A 262 -0.22 8.35 0.23
C SER A 262 1.19 7.82 0.47
N TYR A 263 1.34 6.74 1.22
CA TYR A 263 2.62 6.07 1.43
C TYR A 263 3.03 5.30 0.17
N PHE A 264 2.13 4.51 -0.41
CA PHE A 264 2.42 3.67 -1.57
C PHE A 264 2.29 4.41 -2.90
N VAL A 265 1.37 5.35 -3.02
CA VAL A 265 0.99 5.96 -4.28
C VAL A 265 1.49 7.39 -4.38
N ALA A 266 2.03 7.74 -5.53
CA ALA A 266 2.34 9.11 -5.92
C ALA A 266 1.58 9.47 -7.20
N LYS A 267 1.06 10.69 -7.28
CA LYS A 267 0.45 11.24 -8.48
C LYS A 267 1.51 11.93 -9.31
N ALA A 268 1.67 11.53 -10.55
CA ALA A 268 2.64 12.07 -11.48
C ALA A 268 1.94 12.65 -12.70
N LYS A 269 2.43 13.81 -13.17
CA LYS A 269 2.06 14.39 -14.45
C LYS A 269 3.30 14.39 -15.34
N ILE A 270 3.26 13.61 -16.42
CA ILE A 270 4.40 13.48 -17.31
C ILE A 270 4.29 14.49 -18.42
N LYS A 271 5.34 15.26 -18.60
CA LYS A 271 5.48 16.26 -19.65
C LYS A 271 6.66 15.92 -20.54
N VAL A 272 6.42 15.77 -21.82
CA VAL A 272 7.47 15.63 -22.83
C VAL A 272 7.87 17.03 -23.27
N ILE A 273 9.16 17.32 -23.30
CA ILE A 273 9.69 18.63 -23.68
C ILE A 273 10.89 18.44 -24.63
N PRO A 274 11.08 19.33 -25.62
CA PRO A 274 12.24 19.25 -26.50
C PRO A 274 13.52 19.66 -25.75
N ALA A 275 14.63 18.97 -26.04
CA ALA A 275 15.93 19.30 -25.45
C ALA A 275 16.46 20.68 -25.88
N LYS A 276 16.11 21.13 -27.09
CA LYS A 276 16.37 22.47 -27.63
C LYS A 276 15.03 23.08 -28.05
N LYS A 277 14.92 24.42 -28.00
CA LYS A 277 13.70 25.10 -28.48
C LYS A 277 13.40 24.68 -29.91
N ASP A 278 12.24 24.09 -30.11
CA ASP A 278 11.69 23.68 -31.39
C ASP A 278 10.29 24.28 -31.53
N LYS A 279 10.03 24.97 -32.64
CA LYS A 279 8.72 25.65 -32.88
C LYS A 279 7.67 24.65 -33.34
N ASP A 280 8.09 23.56 -33.95
CA ASP A 280 7.26 22.53 -34.52
C ASP A 280 7.06 21.35 -33.56
N PHE A 281 7.48 21.50 -32.29
CA PHE A 281 7.35 20.48 -31.27
C PHE A 281 5.89 20.35 -30.82
N ASP A 282 5.34 19.20 -31.07
CA ASP A 282 3.98 18.82 -30.61
C ASP A 282 4.13 17.67 -29.58
N ALA A 283 3.91 18.00 -28.32
CA ALA A 283 3.99 17.02 -27.24
C ALA A 283 2.84 16.00 -27.31
N ASP A 284 1.67 16.41 -27.81
CA ASP A 284 0.45 15.58 -27.78
C ASP A 284 0.51 14.45 -28.82
N SER A 285 1.43 14.54 -29.79
CA SER A 285 1.67 13.49 -30.79
C SER A 285 2.60 12.37 -30.29
N ALA A 286 3.22 12.52 -29.10
CA ALA A 286 4.11 11.51 -28.57
C ALA A 286 3.34 10.34 -27.91
N THR A 287 3.85 9.13 -28.12
CA THR A 287 3.38 7.94 -27.40
C THR A 287 4.21 7.76 -26.13
N LEU A 288 3.54 7.61 -25.01
CA LEU A 288 4.12 7.40 -23.70
C LEU A 288 3.75 6.01 -23.16
N GLU A 289 4.73 5.25 -22.74
CA GLU A 289 4.52 3.99 -22.02
C GLU A 289 5.25 4.03 -20.68
N ILE A 290 4.58 3.57 -19.62
CA ILE A 290 5.15 3.41 -18.29
C ILE A 290 4.99 1.95 -17.89
N ASP A 291 6.12 1.30 -17.58
CA ASP A 291 6.17 -0.13 -17.25
C ASP A 291 5.45 -1.01 -18.30
N GLY A 292 5.49 -0.59 -19.57
CA GLY A 292 4.84 -1.27 -20.68
C GLY A 292 3.35 -0.97 -20.86
N VAL A 293 2.78 -0.05 -20.09
CA VAL A 293 1.39 0.41 -20.20
C VAL A 293 1.35 1.78 -20.87
N SER A 294 0.55 1.91 -21.93
CA SER A 294 0.36 3.18 -22.64
C SER A 294 -0.41 4.18 -21.79
N CYS A 295 0.07 5.41 -21.72
CA CYS A 295 -0.50 6.51 -20.95
C CYS A 295 -0.64 7.76 -21.81
N GLU A 296 -1.59 8.64 -21.47
CA GLU A 296 -1.76 9.94 -22.13
C GLU A 296 -0.80 10.98 -21.54
N ILE A 297 -0.21 11.81 -22.41
CA ILE A 297 0.71 12.85 -22.00
C ILE A 297 -0.08 14.01 -21.40
N GLY A 298 0.41 14.49 -20.27
CA GLY A 298 -0.20 15.63 -19.59
C GLY A 298 -1.31 15.26 -18.61
N ASP A 299 -1.79 14.03 -18.58
CA ASP A 299 -2.73 13.56 -17.58
C ASP A 299 -2.05 13.28 -16.25
N GLU A 300 -2.81 13.42 -15.18
CA GLU A 300 -2.36 13.00 -13.85
C GLU A 300 -2.57 11.50 -13.70
N ILE A 301 -1.48 10.76 -13.58
CA ILE A 301 -1.48 9.32 -13.40
C ILE A 301 -1.06 8.96 -11.99
N SER A 302 -1.65 7.92 -11.45
CA SER A 302 -1.28 7.34 -10.18
C SER A 302 -0.28 6.21 -10.40
N LEU A 303 0.84 6.26 -9.69
CA LEU A 303 1.89 5.26 -9.76
C LEU A 303 2.32 4.86 -8.36
N LEU A 304 2.71 3.62 -8.18
CA LEU A 304 3.38 3.20 -6.95
C LEU A 304 4.68 3.99 -6.78
N ARG A 305 5.04 4.31 -5.54
CA ARG A 305 6.36 4.92 -5.28
C ARG A 305 7.45 3.90 -5.56
N GLY A 306 8.52 4.35 -6.16
CA GLY A 306 9.65 3.49 -6.51
C GLY A 306 10.14 3.72 -7.93
N ARG A 307 10.81 2.72 -8.48
CA ARG A 307 11.44 2.80 -9.80
C ARG A 307 10.47 2.34 -10.89
N HIS A 308 10.37 3.18 -11.91
CA HIS A 308 9.55 2.94 -13.08
C HIS A 308 10.39 3.04 -14.34
N THR A 309 9.94 2.38 -15.40
CA THR A 309 10.53 2.46 -16.73
C THR A 309 9.60 3.26 -17.63
N ILE A 310 10.10 4.35 -18.21
CA ILE A 310 9.36 5.17 -19.17
C ILE A 310 9.98 5.02 -20.55
N THR A 311 9.13 4.81 -21.54
CA THR A 311 9.45 4.86 -22.96
C THR A 311 8.65 5.98 -23.61
N VAL A 312 9.31 6.83 -24.40
CA VAL A 312 8.64 7.89 -25.18
C VAL A 312 9.05 7.74 -26.62
N ASP A 313 8.05 7.67 -27.50
CA ASP A 313 8.20 7.67 -28.95
C ASP A 313 7.51 8.88 -29.55
N LEU A 314 8.22 9.63 -30.39
CA LEU A 314 7.73 10.83 -31.04
C LEU A 314 8.39 10.95 -32.42
N ASP A 315 7.58 11.08 -33.46
CA ASP A 315 8.02 11.22 -34.83
C ASP A 315 9.01 12.39 -35.02
N GLY A 316 10.11 12.13 -35.69
CA GLY A 316 11.19 13.13 -35.89
C GLY A 316 12.12 13.33 -34.71
N TYR A 317 11.90 12.64 -33.59
CA TYR A 317 12.77 12.67 -32.41
C TYR A 317 13.39 11.29 -32.17
N LYS A 318 14.54 11.30 -31.50
CA LYS A 318 15.16 10.04 -31.06
C LYS A 318 14.25 9.44 -30.00
N GLN A 319 13.83 8.20 -30.26
CA GLN A 319 13.10 7.43 -29.27
C GLN A 319 13.87 7.46 -27.95
N VAL A 320 13.19 7.83 -26.90
CA VAL A 320 13.73 7.73 -25.57
C VAL A 320 13.47 6.31 -25.12
N GLY A 321 14.45 5.44 -25.27
CA GLY A 321 14.40 4.07 -24.75
C GLY A 321 14.31 4.08 -23.23
N SER A 322 13.98 2.94 -22.65
CA SER A 322 13.72 2.74 -21.22
C SER A 322 14.55 3.64 -20.31
N ILE A 323 13.97 4.74 -19.83
CA ILE A 323 14.56 5.55 -18.78
C ILE A 323 14.03 5.02 -17.46
N ARG A 324 14.90 4.54 -16.59
CA ARG A 324 14.55 4.26 -15.19
C ARG A 324 14.50 5.58 -14.44
N PHE A 325 13.41 5.81 -13.75
CA PHE A 325 13.26 6.95 -12.87
C PHE A 325 12.53 6.54 -11.58
N ASP A 326 12.79 7.30 -10.52
CA ASP A 326 12.29 7.02 -9.19
C ASP A 326 11.25 8.06 -8.79
N ILE A 327 10.03 7.62 -8.50
CA ILE A 327 8.95 8.49 -8.03
C ILE A 327 8.90 8.46 -6.50
N LYS A 328 9.49 9.48 -5.88
CA LYS A 328 9.46 9.65 -4.42
C LYS A 328 8.28 10.50 -3.95
N LYS A 329 7.80 11.41 -4.78
CA LYS A 329 6.73 12.38 -4.43
C LYS A 329 5.86 12.66 -5.63
N SER A 330 4.61 13.02 -5.36
CA SER A 330 3.71 13.54 -6.40
C SER A 330 4.28 14.82 -7.03
N GLY A 331 4.15 14.96 -8.35
CA GLY A 331 4.62 16.13 -9.07
C GLY A 331 4.82 15.92 -10.56
N ASP A 332 5.32 16.98 -11.22
CA ASP A 332 5.59 16.97 -12.66
C ASP A 332 6.92 16.29 -12.98
N ILE A 333 6.88 15.33 -13.89
CA ILE A 333 8.05 14.66 -14.45
C ILE A 333 8.27 15.20 -15.88
N LYS A 334 9.45 15.74 -16.13
CA LYS A 334 9.81 16.31 -17.44
C LYS A 334 10.79 15.40 -18.18
N ILE A 335 10.36 14.86 -19.31
CA ILE A 335 11.18 14.02 -20.18
C ILE A 335 11.67 14.86 -21.36
N LYS A 336 13.00 14.90 -21.56
CA LYS A 336 13.61 15.65 -22.64
C LYS A 336 13.86 14.74 -23.85
N VAL A 337 13.26 15.08 -24.99
CA VAL A 337 13.48 14.38 -26.27
C VAL A 337 14.40 15.18 -27.17
N LYS A 338 15.25 14.51 -27.97
CA LYS A 338 16.20 15.12 -28.90
C LYS A 338 15.72 14.88 -30.32
N LYS A 339 15.66 15.95 -31.14
CA LYS A 339 15.36 15.84 -32.56
C LYS A 339 16.39 14.96 -33.28
N VAL A 340 15.96 14.12 -34.21
CA VAL A 340 16.86 13.37 -35.07
C VAL A 340 17.55 14.39 -35.99
N GLU A 341 18.87 14.44 -35.93
CA GLU A 341 19.64 15.25 -36.89
C GLU A 341 19.62 14.52 -38.24
N GLU A 342 18.96 15.11 -39.24
CA GLU A 342 19.09 14.63 -40.61
C GLU A 342 20.57 14.75 -40.99
N LYS A 343 21.23 13.60 -41.26
CA LYS A 343 22.52 13.63 -41.95
C LYS A 343 22.28 14.30 -43.30
N LYS A 344 22.76 15.50 -43.50
CA LYS A 344 22.95 16.05 -44.84
C LYS A 344 23.88 15.08 -45.54
N GLU A 345 23.33 14.30 -46.46
CA GLU A 345 24.16 13.66 -47.47
C GLU A 345 24.81 14.78 -48.25
N GLU A 346 26.13 14.97 -48.05
CA GLU A 346 26.96 15.79 -48.93
C GLU A 346 27.05 15.00 -50.25
N GLU A 347 26.35 15.53 -51.29
CA GLU A 347 26.60 15.16 -52.68
C GLU A 347 27.99 15.65 -53.14
#